data_b99679f156d6ce4c57aaaeb7f7275568
#
_entry.id   b99679f156d6ce4c57aaaeb7f7275568
#
_cell.length_a   1.000
_cell.length_b   1.000
_cell.length_c   1.000
_cell.angle_alpha   90.00
_cell.angle_beta   90.00
_cell.angle_gamma   90.00
#
_symmetry.space_group_name_H-M   'P 1'
#
loop_
_entity.id
_entity.type
_entity.pdbx_description
1 polymer ?
#
loop_
_entity_poly.entity_id
_entity_poly.type
_entity_poly.pdbx_seq_one_letter_code
_entity_poly.pdbx_strand_id
1 'polypeptide(L)'
;MQDQMILYNGPNSPFGRKTKITALVQEINLEEKIINVYESDFLDKHNPLRKIPTLLVGQKSITDSDNICLYLDSISKKNTLFPKKNYWQIMNVTSIANGLMEAVLERRMETIRPENEKSKNFITKQEVRIKRTIEWLENNWNNYDENNLTMDQITIGCALDYTIFRYNDEWKTNNKDLTAWFEKFIKNQFMKSTVPV
;
A
#
# COMPACT_ATOMS: atom_id res chain seq x y z
N MET A 1 8.36 28.76 -6.24
CA MET A 1 7.08 28.07 -6.56
C MET A 1 7.30 26.60 -6.32
N GLN A 2 6.40 25.93 -5.64
CA GLN A 2 6.49 24.48 -5.45
C GLN A 2 6.13 23.82 -6.79
N ASP A 3 6.94 22.86 -7.25
CA ASP A 3 6.66 22.17 -8.51
C ASP A 3 5.30 21.47 -8.43
N GLN A 4 4.55 21.49 -9.53
CA GLN A 4 3.31 20.73 -9.62
C GLN A 4 3.60 19.25 -9.42
N MET A 5 2.86 18.59 -8.55
CA MET A 5 2.95 17.16 -8.28
C MET A 5 1.71 16.43 -8.84
N ILE A 6 1.94 15.40 -9.66
CA ILE A 6 0.88 14.57 -10.25
C ILE A 6 1.14 13.12 -9.89
N LEU A 7 0.17 12.50 -9.20
CA LEU A 7 0.21 11.07 -8.88
C LEU A 7 -0.64 10.29 -9.89
N TYR A 8 0.00 9.55 -10.78
CA TYR A 8 -0.67 8.54 -11.59
C TYR A 8 -0.97 7.31 -10.74
N ASN A 9 -2.24 6.96 -10.64
CA ASN A 9 -2.73 5.91 -9.75
C ASN A 9 -3.84 5.09 -10.43
N GLY A 10 -4.25 4.00 -9.80
CA GLY A 10 -5.43 3.21 -10.18
C GLY A 10 -6.45 3.18 -9.03
N PRO A 11 -7.75 3.04 -9.34
CA PRO A 11 -8.82 3.20 -8.35
C PRO A 11 -8.74 2.19 -7.20
N ASN A 12 -8.14 1.04 -7.47
CA ASN A 12 -8.09 -0.10 -6.55
C ASN A 12 -6.66 -0.53 -6.21
N SER A 13 -5.65 0.29 -6.53
CA SER A 13 -4.26 -0.03 -6.21
C SER A 13 -3.97 0.16 -4.73
N PRO A 14 -3.57 -0.89 -3.97
CA PRO A 14 -3.22 -0.73 -2.57
C PRO A 14 -1.93 0.07 -2.40
N PHE A 15 -1.00 -0.02 -3.35
CA PHE A 15 0.24 0.75 -3.39
C PHE A 15 -0.02 2.23 -3.66
N GLY A 16 -0.94 2.53 -4.57
CA GLY A 16 -1.38 3.90 -4.83
C GLY A 16 -2.15 4.48 -3.65
N ARG A 17 -2.99 3.68 -3.00
CA ARG A 17 -3.69 4.10 -1.78
C ARG A 17 -2.71 4.48 -0.66
N LYS A 18 -1.66 3.70 -0.44
CA LYS A 18 -0.61 4.00 0.53
C LYS A 18 0.04 5.35 0.26
N THR A 19 0.38 5.66 -1.00
CA THR A 19 0.98 6.95 -1.36
C THR A 19 -0.01 8.11 -1.19
N LYS A 20 -1.28 7.90 -1.53
CA LYS A 20 -2.34 8.88 -1.32
C LYS A 20 -2.55 9.19 0.16
N ILE A 21 -2.59 8.17 1.02
CA ILE A 21 -2.68 8.34 2.47
C ILE A 21 -1.47 9.12 2.99
N THR A 22 -0.27 8.78 2.52
CA THR A 22 0.96 9.51 2.89
C THR A 22 0.84 11.01 2.55
N ALA A 23 0.38 11.34 1.34
CA ALA A 23 0.16 12.74 0.96
C ALA A 23 -0.86 13.44 1.88
N LEU A 24 -1.97 12.77 2.21
CA LEU A 24 -3.01 13.30 3.09
C LEU A 24 -2.49 13.59 4.51
N VAL A 25 -1.82 12.62 5.14
CA VAL A 25 -1.33 12.77 6.53
C VAL A 25 -0.16 13.73 6.62
N GLN A 26 0.61 13.88 5.56
CA GLN A 26 1.71 14.84 5.44
C GLN A 26 1.26 16.22 4.92
N GLU A 27 -0.04 16.41 4.70
CA GLU A 27 -0.66 17.66 4.20
C GLU A 27 0.01 18.18 2.91
N ILE A 28 0.35 17.24 2.01
CA ILE A 28 0.95 17.57 0.72
C ILE A 28 -0.14 17.58 -0.35
N ASN A 29 -0.27 18.72 -1.02
CA ASN A 29 -1.20 18.85 -2.13
C ASN A 29 -0.59 18.24 -3.40
N LEU A 30 -1.29 17.30 -3.99
CA LEU A 30 -0.96 16.69 -5.29
C LEU A 30 -2.22 16.46 -6.11
N GLU A 31 -2.08 16.48 -7.43
CA GLU A 31 -3.14 16.12 -8.36
C GLU A 31 -3.13 14.61 -8.56
N GLU A 32 -4.21 13.90 -8.20
CA GLU A 32 -4.34 12.48 -8.49
C GLU A 32 -4.99 12.28 -9.87
N LYS A 33 -4.34 11.50 -10.74
CA LYS A 33 -4.88 11.06 -12.03
C LYS A 33 -5.06 9.56 -12.04
N ILE A 34 -6.31 9.14 -12.09
CA ILE A 34 -6.64 7.71 -12.21
C ILE A 34 -6.44 7.29 -13.66
N ILE A 35 -5.63 6.25 -13.86
CA ILE A 35 -5.30 5.73 -15.19
C ILE A 35 -5.48 4.21 -15.24
N ASN A 36 -5.70 3.70 -16.46
CA ASN A 36 -5.57 2.28 -16.79
C ASN A 36 -4.17 2.05 -17.37
N VAL A 37 -3.30 1.34 -16.65
CA VAL A 37 -1.91 1.10 -17.06
C VAL A 37 -1.79 0.36 -18.39
N TYR A 38 -2.79 -0.45 -18.74
CA TYR A 38 -2.81 -1.21 -20.01
C TYR A 38 -3.11 -0.34 -21.24
N GLU A 39 -3.66 0.86 -21.04
CA GLU A 39 -4.07 1.79 -22.07
C GLU A 39 -3.29 3.12 -22.01
N SER A 40 -2.24 3.18 -21.18
CA SER A 40 -1.53 4.43 -20.86
C SER A 40 -0.07 4.41 -21.31
N ASP A 41 0.14 4.32 -22.62
CA ASP A 41 1.49 4.26 -23.24
C ASP A 41 2.35 5.49 -22.88
N PHE A 42 1.72 6.64 -22.60
CA PHE A 42 2.45 7.83 -22.16
C PHE A 42 3.21 7.61 -20.85
N LEU A 43 2.79 6.62 -20.03
CA LEU A 43 3.43 6.33 -18.76
C LEU A 43 4.85 5.77 -18.96
N ASP A 44 5.15 5.14 -20.09
CA ASP A 44 6.47 4.55 -20.38
C ASP A 44 7.61 5.56 -20.29
N LYS A 45 7.33 6.83 -20.62
CA LYS A 45 8.30 7.93 -20.51
C LYS A 45 8.64 8.28 -19.06
N HIS A 46 7.76 7.94 -18.12
CA HIS A 46 7.86 8.29 -16.72
C HIS A 46 8.19 7.08 -15.83
N ASN A 47 7.72 5.90 -16.23
CA ASN A 47 7.97 4.64 -15.56
C ASN A 47 8.06 3.50 -16.58
N PRO A 48 9.27 3.06 -16.96
CA PRO A 48 9.45 2.00 -17.96
C PRO A 48 8.90 0.64 -17.49
N LEU A 49 8.59 0.47 -16.20
CA LEU A 49 7.93 -0.72 -15.67
C LEU A 49 6.40 -0.68 -15.91
N ARG A 50 5.86 0.45 -16.38
CA ARG A 50 4.42 0.70 -16.59
C ARG A 50 3.60 0.32 -15.35
N LYS A 51 4.09 0.70 -14.16
CA LYS A 51 3.43 0.44 -12.88
C LYS A 51 2.92 1.71 -12.22
N ILE A 52 1.88 1.56 -11.43
CA ILE A 52 1.33 2.58 -10.54
C ILE A 52 1.56 2.16 -9.07
N PRO A 53 1.74 3.12 -8.16
CA PRO A 53 1.78 4.57 -8.37
C PRO A 53 3.06 5.04 -9.07
N THR A 54 2.93 6.15 -9.79
CA THR A 54 4.06 6.93 -10.34
C THR A 54 3.81 8.40 -10.02
N LEU A 55 4.75 9.07 -9.36
CA LEU A 55 4.66 10.49 -9.00
C LEU A 55 5.51 11.32 -9.95
N LEU A 56 4.93 12.34 -10.58
CA LEU A 56 5.67 13.39 -11.29
C LEU A 56 5.85 14.60 -10.38
N VAL A 57 7.06 15.15 -10.36
CA VAL A 57 7.42 16.40 -9.69
C VAL A 57 8.08 17.30 -10.73
N GLY A 58 7.30 18.23 -11.29
CA GLY A 58 7.73 18.97 -12.47
C GLY A 58 8.03 18.01 -13.63
N GLN A 59 9.29 17.92 -14.06
CA GLN A 59 9.75 17.03 -15.14
C GLN A 59 10.36 15.71 -14.64
N LYS A 60 10.47 15.50 -13.32
CA LYS A 60 11.10 14.31 -12.75
C LYS A 60 10.03 13.30 -12.34
N SER A 61 10.34 12.02 -12.52
CA SER A 61 9.50 10.91 -12.08
C SER A 61 10.10 10.25 -10.84
N ILE A 62 9.23 9.90 -9.90
CA ILE A 62 9.55 9.01 -8.78
C ILE A 62 8.67 7.78 -8.92
N THR A 63 9.29 6.62 -8.96
CA THR A 63 8.63 5.32 -9.10
C THR A 63 8.86 4.49 -7.86
N ASP A 64 8.04 3.46 -7.67
CA ASP A 64 7.92 2.67 -6.46
C ASP A 64 7.23 3.40 -5.30
N SER A 65 6.27 2.70 -4.68
CA SER A 65 5.42 3.32 -3.66
C SER A 65 6.19 3.73 -2.39
N ASP A 66 7.23 2.99 -2.02
CA ASP A 66 8.03 3.34 -0.84
C ASP A 66 8.91 4.55 -1.12
N ASN A 67 9.52 4.64 -2.31
CA ASN A 67 10.27 5.81 -2.72
C ASN A 67 9.39 7.07 -2.78
N ILE A 68 8.15 6.93 -3.28
CA ILE A 68 7.20 8.04 -3.30
C ILE A 68 6.84 8.47 -1.88
N CYS A 69 6.55 7.53 -0.98
CA CYS A 69 6.24 7.84 0.42
C CYS A 69 7.42 8.50 1.14
N LEU A 70 8.65 8.01 0.95
CA LEU A 70 9.87 8.64 1.48
C LEU A 70 10.07 10.06 0.96
N TYR A 71 9.83 10.27 -0.34
CA TYR A 71 9.93 11.61 -0.93
C TYR A 71 8.89 12.56 -0.32
N LEU A 72 7.62 12.14 -0.25
CA LEU A 72 6.55 12.95 0.34
C LEU A 72 6.84 13.28 1.81
N ASP A 73 7.31 12.31 2.58
CA ASP A 73 7.72 12.51 3.97
C ASP A 73 8.88 13.53 4.08
N SER A 74 9.87 13.44 3.19
CA SER A 74 11.07 14.29 3.20
C SER A 74 10.79 15.78 2.94
N ILE A 75 9.72 16.09 2.22
CA ILE A 75 9.32 17.46 1.90
C ILE A 75 8.23 18.03 2.83
N SER A 76 7.70 17.19 3.72
CA SER A 76 6.67 17.58 4.67
C SER A 76 7.24 18.42 5.83
N LYS A 77 6.36 19.22 6.43
CA LYS A 77 6.61 19.94 7.69
C LYS A 77 6.01 19.23 8.91
N LYS A 78 5.37 18.09 8.69
CA LYS A 78 4.77 17.25 9.74
C LYS A 78 5.80 16.35 10.38
N ASN A 79 5.39 15.63 11.44
CA ASN A 79 6.21 14.57 12.01
C ASN A 79 6.48 13.50 10.97
N THR A 80 7.72 13.05 10.93
CA THR A 80 8.13 12.01 9.97
C THR A 80 7.42 10.69 10.24
N LEU A 81 7.00 10.03 9.18
CA LEU A 81 6.48 8.64 9.20
C LEU A 81 7.62 7.60 9.34
N PHE A 82 8.87 8.05 9.24
CA PHE A 82 10.08 7.22 9.29
C PHE A 82 11.03 7.69 10.40
N PRO A 83 10.62 7.69 11.68
CA PRO A 83 11.46 8.16 12.78
C PRO A 83 12.80 7.40 12.85
N LYS A 84 13.91 8.11 12.93
CA LYS A 84 15.28 7.54 12.90
C LYS A 84 15.51 6.42 13.91
N LYS A 85 14.92 6.53 15.11
CA LYS A 85 15.08 5.54 16.19
C LYS A 85 14.66 4.15 15.76
N ASN A 86 13.58 4.03 14.96
CA ASN A 86 12.98 2.75 14.58
C ASN A 86 12.98 2.55 13.06
N TYR A 87 13.80 3.29 12.33
CA TYR A 87 13.78 3.36 10.87
C TYR A 87 13.81 1.96 10.20
N TRP A 88 14.79 1.14 10.56
CA TRP A 88 14.94 -0.18 9.95
C TRP A 88 13.83 -1.16 10.31
N GLN A 89 13.28 -1.03 11.51
CA GLN A 89 12.11 -1.82 11.90
C GLN A 89 10.88 -1.42 11.08
N ILE A 90 10.60 -0.13 10.95
CA ILE A 90 9.51 0.40 10.12
C ILE A 90 9.66 -0.06 8.68
N MET A 91 10.85 0.08 8.10
CA MET A 91 11.12 -0.34 6.72
C MET A 91 10.94 -1.86 6.53
N ASN A 92 11.39 -2.67 7.49
CA ASN A 92 11.20 -4.12 7.43
C ASN A 92 9.72 -4.51 7.45
N VAL A 93 8.94 -3.96 8.38
CA VAL A 93 7.50 -4.24 8.47
C VAL A 93 6.76 -3.70 7.24
N THR A 94 7.12 -2.52 6.75
CA THR A 94 6.60 -1.96 5.49
C THR A 94 6.85 -2.92 4.32
N SER A 95 8.06 -3.47 4.21
CA SER A 95 8.40 -4.45 3.15
C SER A 95 7.58 -5.73 3.26
N ILE A 96 7.37 -6.26 4.46
CA ILE A 96 6.53 -7.45 4.70
C ILE A 96 5.07 -7.16 4.31
N ALA A 97 4.52 -6.01 4.69
CA ALA A 97 3.16 -5.61 4.33
C ALA A 97 3.00 -5.33 2.83
N ASN A 98 4.02 -4.79 2.16
CA ASN A 98 4.07 -4.70 0.69
C ASN A 98 3.99 -6.10 0.06
N GLY A 99 4.77 -7.06 0.58
CA GLY A 99 4.73 -8.46 0.11
C GLY A 99 3.36 -9.14 0.31
N LEU A 100 2.59 -8.73 1.34
CA LEU A 100 1.19 -9.14 1.49
C LEU A 100 0.32 -8.58 0.36
N MET A 101 0.42 -7.28 0.07
CA MET A 101 -0.32 -6.66 -1.04
C MET A 101 0.02 -7.31 -2.39
N GLU A 102 1.29 -7.61 -2.64
CA GLU A 102 1.72 -8.33 -3.84
C GLU A 102 1.09 -9.72 -3.93
N ALA A 103 1.14 -10.50 -2.85
CA ALA A 103 0.57 -11.85 -2.84
C ALA A 103 -0.94 -11.85 -3.12
N VAL A 104 -1.67 -10.88 -2.54
CA VAL A 104 -3.11 -10.69 -2.80
C VAL A 104 -3.37 -10.29 -4.25
N LEU A 105 -2.56 -9.37 -4.79
CA LEU A 105 -2.66 -8.93 -6.19
C LEU A 105 -2.37 -10.09 -7.15
N GLU A 106 -1.27 -10.81 -6.96
CA GLU A 106 -0.88 -11.95 -7.79
C GLU A 106 -1.95 -13.05 -7.78
N ARG A 107 -2.48 -13.37 -6.57
CA ARG A 107 -3.62 -14.27 -6.44
C ARG A 107 -4.82 -13.78 -7.24
N ARG A 108 -5.20 -12.51 -7.10
CA ARG A 108 -6.32 -11.91 -7.83
C ARG A 108 -6.12 -12.00 -9.33
N MET A 109 -4.96 -11.62 -9.83
CA MET A 109 -4.65 -11.65 -11.27
C MET A 109 -4.75 -13.07 -11.84
N GLU A 110 -4.31 -14.08 -11.09
CA GLU A 110 -4.43 -15.47 -11.50
C GLU A 110 -5.89 -15.98 -11.46
N THR A 111 -6.68 -15.57 -10.46
CA THR A 111 -8.08 -16.00 -10.33
C THR A 111 -9.01 -15.45 -11.41
N ILE A 112 -8.68 -14.35 -12.05
CA ILE A 112 -9.48 -13.74 -13.12
C ILE A 112 -9.11 -14.21 -14.53
N ARG A 113 -8.05 -15.02 -14.68
CA ARG A 113 -7.69 -15.63 -15.97
C ARG A 113 -8.76 -16.57 -16.48
N PRO A 114 -8.81 -16.85 -17.79
CA PRO A 114 -9.62 -17.94 -18.32
C PRO A 114 -9.34 -19.27 -17.59
N GLU A 115 -10.35 -20.11 -17.40
CA GLU A 115 -10.23 -21.34 -16.59
C GLU A 115 -9.11 -22.28 -17.06
N ASN A 116 -8.93 -22.39 -18.39
CA ASN A 116 -7.89 -23.21 -19.01
C ASN A 116 -6.47 -22.65 -18.87
N GLU A 117 -6.32 -21.42 -18.38
CA GLU A 117 -5.04 -20.73 -18.16
C GLU A 117 -4.67 -20.58 -16.68
N LYS A 118 -5.61 -20.92 -15.77
CA LYS A 118 -5.42 -20.77 -14.34
C LYS A 118 -4.47 -21.83 -13.77
N SER A 119 -3.52 -21.39 -12.98
CA SER A 119 -2.69 -22.28 -12.16
C SER A 119 -3.22 -22.39 -10.75
N LYS A 120 -3.95 -23.47 -10.43
CA LYS A 120 -4.42 -23.74 -9.07
C LYS A 120 -3.27 -23.80 -8.06
N ASN A 121 -2.13 -24.37 -8.46
CA ASN A 121 -0.94 -24.44 -7.62
C ASN A 121 -0.38 -23.05 -7.31
N PHE A 122 -0.38 -22.13 -8.29
CA PHE A 122 0.06 -20.75 -8.05
C PHE A 122 -0.88 -20.03 -7.07
N ILE A 123 -2.20 -20.16 -7.27
CA ILE A 123 -3.21 -19.59 -6.36
C ILE A 123 -2.98 -20.07 -4.93
N THR A 124 -2.86 -21.40 -4.72
CA THR A 124 -2.61 -21.99 -3.41
C THR A 124 -1.30 -21.48 -2.78
N LYS A 125 -0.23 -21.32 -3.57
CA LYS A 125 1.03 -20.75 -3.08
C LYS A 125 0.85 -19.33 -2.56
N GLN A 126 0.08 -18.50 -3.26
CA GLN A 126 -0.20 -17.14 -2.80
C GLN A 126 -1.08 -17.13 -1.54
N GLU A 127 -2.06 -18.00 -1.44
CA GLU A 127 -2.91 -18.13 -0.24
C GLU A 127 -2.09 -18.53 1.00
N VAL A 128 -1.17 -19.47 0.85
CA VAL A 128 -0.21 -19.85 1.92
C VAL A 128 0.69 -18.67 2.28
N ARG A 129 1.18 -17.90 1.28
CA ARG A 129 2.00 -16.71 1.50
C ARG A 129 1.22 -15.65 2.27
N ILE A 130 -0.04 -15.36 1.87
CA ILE A 130 -0.93 -14.42 2.54
C ILE A 130 -1.12 -14.82 4.01
N LYS A 131 -1.54 -16.05 4.27
CA LYS A 131 -1.76 -16.56 5.62
C LYS A 131 -0.51 -16.40 6.51
N ARG A 132 0.63 -16.92 6.05
CA ARG A 132 1.90 -16.86 6.78
C ARG A 132 2.34 -15.42 7.06
N THR A 133 2.11 -14.50 6.12
CA THR A 133 2.50 -13.09 6.28
C THR A 133 1.62 -12.41 7.33
N ILE A 134 0.32 -12.68 7.36
CA ILE A 134 -0.59 -12.12 8.37
C ILE A 134 -0.26 -12.70 9.76
N GLU A 135 0.01 -14.00 9.88
CA GLU A 135 0.46 -14.62 11.12
C GLU A 135 1.79 -14.02 11.61
N TRP A 136 2.70 -13.71 10.68
CA TRP A 136 3.95 -13.02 11.04
C TRP A 136 3.68 -11.61 11.54
N LEU A 137 2.78 -10.86 10.90
CA LEU A 137 2.37 -9.53 11.34
C LEU A 137 1.73 -9.59 12.73
N GLU A 138 0.84 -10.53 13.02
CA GLU A 138 0.23 -10.72 14.35
C GLU A 138 1.29 -10.85 15.45
N ASN A 139 2.37 -11.58 15.20
CA ASN A 139 3.40 -11.87 16.20
C ASN A 139 4.53 -10.84 16.27
N ASN A 140 4.65 -9.94 15.29
CA ASN A 140 5.81 -9.05 15.17
C ASN A 140 5.45 -7.57 15.02
N TRP A 141 4.15 -7.23 14.92
CA TRP A 141 3.77 -5.84 14.98
C TRP A 141 3.88 -5.36 16.44
N ASN A 142 4.51 -4.24 16.62
CA ASN A 142 4.60 -3.65 17.96
C ASN A 142 3.30 -2.92 18.29
N ASN A 143 2.98 -2.85 19.61
CA ASN A 143 1.93 -1.97 20.11
C ASN A 143 2.29 -0.53 19.73
N TYR A 144 1.75 -0.08 18.61
CA TYR A 144 2.00 1.24 18.08
C TYR A 144 1.39 2.29 19.01
N ASP A 145 2.19 3.30 19.30
CA ASP A 145 1.69 4.49 19.96
C ASP A 145 0.63 5.14 19.03
N GLU A 146 -0.61 5.19 19.47
CA GLU A 146 -1.72 5.77 18.72
C GLU A 146 -1.48 7.25 18.36
N ASN A 147 -0.55 7.92 19.07
CA ASN A 147 -0.20 9.33 18.85
C ASN A 147 0.91 9.53 17.80
N ASN A 148 1.59 8.47 17.37
CA ASN A 148 2.71 8.53 16.44
C ASN A 148 2.48 7.61 15.24
N LEU A 149 1.82 8.13 14.22
CA LEU A 149 1.62 7.40 12.96
C LEU A 149 2.96 7.16 12.26
N THR A 150 3.20 5.92 11.82
CA THR A 150 4.38 5.50 11.08
C THR A 150 4.02 4.80 9.77
N MET A 151 4.98 4.70 8.85
CA MET A 151 4.73 4.17 7.49
C MET A 151 4.30 2.72 7.47
N ASP A 152 4.82 1.90 8.36
CA ASP A 152 4.42 0.50 8.50
C ASP A 152 2.96 0.35 8.93
N GLN A 153 2.44 1.20 9.83
CA GLN A 153 1.02 1.22 10.19
C GLN A 153 0.12 1.50 8.97
N ILE A 154 0.48 2.53 8.19
CA ILE A 154 -0.25 2.86 6.95
C ILE A 154 -0.23 1.67 6.00
N THR A 155 0.94 1.05 5.83
CA THR A 155 1.12 -0.06 4.89
C THR A 155 0.36 -1.31 5.35
N ILE A 156 0.41 -1.67 6.65
CA ILE A 156 -0.38 -2.78 7.22
C ILE A 156 -1.87 -2.52 7.01
N GLY A 157 -2.34 -1.31 7.35
CA GLY A 157 -3.75 -0.95 7.18
C GLY A 157 -4.23 -1.11 5.72
N CYS A 158 -3.44 -0.62 4.76
CA CYS A 158 -3.72 -0.81 3.33
C CYS A 158 -3.70 -2.29 2.91
N ALA A 159 -2.74 -3.07 3.41
CA ALA A 159 -2.58 -4.46 3.05
C ALA A 159 -3.72 -5.35 3.58
N LEU A 160 -4.12 -5.15 4.84
CA LEU A 160 -5.23 -5.90 5.44
C LEU A 160 -6.56 -5.55 4.80
N ASP A 161 -6.83 -4.27 4.55
CA ASP A 161 -8.06 -3.84 3.87
C ASP A 161 -8.10 -4.33 2.42
N TYR A 162 -6.97 -4.33 1.72
CA TYR A 162 -6.88 -4.91 0.38
C TYR A 162 -7.08 -6.43 0.39
N THR A 163 -6.64 -7.12 1.44
CA THR A 163 -6.88 -8.56 1.61
C THR A 163 -8.38 -8.84 1.75
N ILE A 164 -9.11 -8.05 2.55
CA ILE A 164 -10.56 -8.14 2.68
C ILE A 164 -11.24 -7.87 1.33
N PHE A 165 -10.82 -6.82 0.64
CA PHE A 165 -11.42 -6.40 -0.65
C PHE A 165 -11.24 -7.43 -1.77
N ARG A 166 -10.09 -8.13 -1.83
CA ARG A 166 -9.73 -9.01 -2.96
C ARG A 166 -9.71 -10.50 -2.66
N TYR A 167 -9.77 -10.86 -1.41
CA TYR A 167 -9.69 -12.25 -1.01
C TYR A 167 -10.77 -12.60 0.01
N ASN A 168 -10.50 -12.46 1.33
CA ASN A 168 -11.45 -12.70 2.41
C ASN A 168 -10.98 -12.02 3.72
N ASP A 169 -11.79 -12.13 4.76
CA ASP A 169 -11.50 -11.63 6.10
C ASP A 169 -11.33 -12.74 7.17
N GLU A 170 -11.19 -14.00 6.74
CA GLU A 170 -11.05 -15.16 7.63
C GLU A 170 -9.83 -15.08 8.55
N TRP A 171 -8.81 -14.33 8.12
CA TRP A 171 -7.61 -14.06 8.91
C TRP A 171 -7.91 -13.45 10.29
N LYS A 172 -9.00 -12.72 10.45
CA LYS A 172 -9.42 -12.09 11.70
C LYS A 172 -9.66 -13.10 12.82
N THR A 173 -10.10 -14.31 12.48
CA THR A 173 -10.45 -15.34 13.46
C THR A 173 -9.26 -15.76 14.33
N ASN A 174 -8.07 -15.84 13.73
CA ASN A 174 -6.86 -16.36 14.38
C ASN A 174 -5.82 -15.28 14.73
N ASN A 175 -6.05 -14.02 14.34
CA ASN A 175 -5.11 -12.90 14.54
C ASN A 175 -5.82 -11.79 15.31
N LYS A 176 -6.07 -12.02 16.59
CA LYS A 176 -6.99 -11.19 17.42
C LYS A 176 -6.44 -9.80 17.71
N ASP A 177 -5.15 -9.68 18.00
CA ASP A 177 -4.54 -8.41 18.36
C ASP A 177 -4.43 -7.51 17.14
N LEU A 178 -4.00 -8.06 16.00
CA LEU A 178 -3.97 -7.37 14.71
C LEU A 178 -5.39 -6.96 14.27
N THR A 179 -6.38 -7.80 14.49
CA THR A 179 -7.79 -7.49 14.20
C THR A 179 -8.28 -6.32 15.03
N ALA A 180 -8.06 -6.34 16.35
CA ALA A 180 -8.48 -5.28 17.25
C ALA A 180 -7.83 -3.93 16.89
N TRP A 181 -6.55 -3.94 16.52
CA TRP A 181 -5.86 -2.76 16.02
C TRP A 181 -6.45 -2.29 14.69
N PHE A 182 -6.59 -3.19 13.71
CA PHE A 182 -7.10 -2.85 12.38
C PHE A 182 -8.50 -2.23 12.41
N GLU A 183 -9.41 -2.76 13.26
CA GLU A 183 -10.77 -2.24 13.40
C GLU A 183 -10.81 -0.81 13.99
N LYS A 184 -9.81 -0.41 14.76
CA LYS A 184 -9.61 0.97 15.17
C LYS A 184 -8.98 1.79 14.06
N PHE A 185 -7.92 1.27 13.43
CA PHE A 185 -7.14 1.96 12.42
C PHE A 185 -7.97 2.34 11.18
N ILE A 186 -8.84 1.46 10.71
CA ILE A 186 -9.69 1.71 9.53
C ILE A 186 -10.71 2.84 9.75
N LYS A 187 -10.97 3.23 11.01
CA LYS A 187 -11.85 4.35 11.35
C LYS A 187 -11.22 5.73 11.16
N ASN A 188 -9.91 5.80 10.98
CA ASN A 188 -9.23 7.06 10.69
C ASN A 188 -9.75 7.69 9.39
N GLN A 189 -9.83 9.03 9.37
CA GLN A 189 -10.39 9.75 8.23
C GLN A 189 -9.62 9.49 6.92
N PHE A 190 -8.31 9.38 6.98
CA PHE A 190 -7.49 9.09 5.80
C PHE A 190 -7.75 7.67 5.24
N MET A 191 -8.08 6.70 6.07
CA MET A 191 -8.48 5.36 5.62
C MET A 191 -9.86 5.39 4.96
N LYS A 192 -10.83 6.09 5.58
CA LYS A 192 -12.21 6.21 5.08
C LYS A 192 -12.29 6.95 3.75
N SER A 193 -11.51 8.02 3.58
CA SER A 193 -11.53 8.84 2.35
C SER A 193 -10.80 8.19 1.16
N THR A 194 -10.16 7.04 1.37
CA THR A 194 -9.37 6.35 0.35
C THR A 194 -9.81 4.90 0.12
N VAL A 195 -11.01 4.53 0.54
CA VAL A 195 -11.54 3.15 0.36
C VAL A 195 -11.53 2.77 -1.11
N PRO A 196 -11.07 1.53 -1.47
CA PRO A 196 -11.18 1.02 -2.84
C PRO A 196 -12.64 0.94 -3.30
N VAL A 197 -12.89 1.14 -4.59
CA VAL A 197 -14.24 1.18 -5.19
C VAL A 197 -14.46 0.03 -6.16
#